data_7ebb2092142056207b9b8ab45dde5bb3
#
_entry.id   7ebb2092142056207b9b8ab45dde5bb3
#
_cell.length_a   1.000
_cell.length_b   1.000
_cell.length_c   1.000
_cell.angle_alpha   90.00
_cell.angle_beta   90.00
_cell.angle_gamma   90.00
#
_symmetry.space_group_name_H-M   'P 1'
#
loop_
_entity.id
_entity.type
_entity.pdbx_description
1 polymer ?
#
loop_
_entity_poly.entity_id
_entity_poly.type
_entity_poly.pdbx_seq_one_letter_code
_entity_poly.pdbx_strand_id
1 'polypeptide(L)'
;LELIGLDDQTKRLEVLRVIDKFDKVGVSGVAELLSVGRLDASGAYIDGVGLSKDQAAPVLAFLTAKGDTNEKTLLNLREVVGNSVTGSEGISELDMMAELLTVGDYSSNKVQLDPSVVRGLEYYTGPVFEAELTFEIYDTKGRKRQFGSVAGGGRYDDLVKRFTGQTIPATGVSIGVDRLMAALREKDRSRTETIGPVVVTVMDRERLNDYLSIVSELRSSG
;
A
#
# COMPACT_ATOMS: atom_id res chain seq x y z
N LEU A 1 11.13 -13.76 9.16
CA LEU A 1 11.61 -14.92 8.38
C LEU A 1 12.79 -15.63 9.07
N GLU A 2 13.58 -14.90 9.85
CA GLU A 2 14.65 -15.42 10.70
C GLU A 2 14.18 -16.58 11.61
N LEU A 3 13.05 -16.41 12.30
CA LEU A 3 12.47 -17.41 13.24
C LEU A 3 12.12 -18.75 12.59
N ILE A 4 11.91 -18.78 11.28
CA ILE A 4 11.60 -20.01 10.53
C ILE A 4 12.82 -20.60 9.82
N GLY A 5 14.01 -20.08 10.11
CA GLY A 5 15.28 -20.55 9.53
C GLY A 5 15.36 -20.36 8.03
N LEU A 6 14.76 -19.31 7.50
CA LEU A 6 14.76 -19.02 6.07
C LEU A 6 15.93 -18.08 5.73
N ASP A 7 17.09 -18.64 5.39
CA ASP A 7 18.32 -17.88 5.10
C ASP A 7 18.46 -17.52 3.61
N ASP A 8 17.84 -18.28 2.73
CA ASP A 8 17.86 -18.04 1.29
C ASP A 8 17.13 -16.76 0.91
N GLN A 9 17.86 -15.78 0.37
CA GLN A 9 17.33 -14.47 -0.04
C GLN A 9 16.23 -14.58 -1.10
N THR A 10 16.36 -15.52 -2.04
CA THR A 10 15.36 -15.73 -3.10
C THR A 10 14.06 -16.20 -2.51
N LYS A 11 14.12 -17.20 -1.61
CA LYS A 11 12.91 -17.67 -0.91
C LYS A 11 12.32 -16.63 0.02
N ARG A 12 13.13 -15.81 0.68
CA ARG A 12 12.63 -14.66 1.46
C ARG A 12 11.79 -13.72 0.61
N LEU A 13 12.28 -13.36 -0.57
CA LEU A 13 11.53 -12.52 -1.52
C LEU A 13 10.25 -13.18 -2.01
N GLU A 14 10.28 -14.49 -2.29
CA GLU A 14 9.07 -15.23 -2.67
C GLU A 14 8.02 -15.21 -1.57
N VAL A 15 8.41 -15.44 -0.31
CA VAL A 15 7.50 -15.32 0.85
C VAL A 15 6.92 -13.93 0.95
N LEU A 16 7.74 -12.88 0.84
CA LEU A 16 7.26 -11.50 0.90
C LEU A 16 6.28 -11.16 -0.24
N ARG A 17 6.54 -11.67 -1.46
CA ARG A 17 5.60 -11.53 -2.60
C ARG A 17 4.29 -12.27 -2.38
N VAL A 18 4.30 -13.35 -1.63
CA VAL A 18 3.06 -14.05 -1.24
C VAL A 18 2.31 -13.25 -0.20
N ILE A 19 3.00 -12.69 0.79
CA ILE A 19 2.43 -11.82 1.83
C ILE A 19 1.75 -10.59 1.20
N ASP A 20 2.37 -9.95 0.22
CA ASP A 20 1.83 -8.79 -0.53
C ASP A 20 0.47 -9.09 -1.22
N LYS A 21 0.12 -10.36 -1.38
CA LYS A 21 -1.19 -10.77 -1.93
C LYS A 21 -2.27 -10.94 -0.87
N PHE A 22 -1.95 -10.74 0.42
CA PHE A 22 -2.85 -11.03 1.54
C PHE A 22 -4.23 -10.39 1.36
N ASP A 23 -4.30 -9.12 1.01
CA ASP A 23 -5.57 -8.39 0.80
C ASP A 23 -6.43 -8.97 -0.34
N LYS A 24 -5.80 -9.63 -1.30
CA LYS A 24 -6.48 -10.20 -2.48
C LYS A 24 -6.97 -11.63 -2.27
N VAL A 25 -6.17 -12.43 -1.57
CA VAL A 25 -6.42 -13.88 -1.47
C VAL A 25 -6.77 -14.34 -0.04
N GLY A 26 -6.63 -13.48 0.95
CA GLY A 26 -6.90 -13.76 2.35
C GLY A 26 -5.94 -14.77 2.98
N VAL A 27 -6.19 -15.11 4.25
CA VAL A 27 -5.34 -16.03 5.03
C VAL A 27 -5.19 -17.40 4.35
N SER A 28 -6.31 -17.98 3.88
CA SER A 28 -6.29 -19.31 3.24
C SER A 28 -5.49 -19.33 1.95
N GLY A 29 -5.67 -18.31 1.11
CA GLY A 29 -4.93 -18.20 -0.15
C GLY A 29 -3.43 -17.95 0.07
N VAL A 30 -3.04 -17.19 1.09
CA VAL A 30 -1.64 -17.04 1.48
C VAL A 30 -1.08 -18.37 2.01
N ALA A 31 -1.83 -19.10 2.84
CA ALA A 31 -1.39 -20.41 3.36
C ALA A 31 -1.12 -21.41 2.21
N GLU A 32 -2.00 -21.46 1.20
CA GLU A 32 -1.79 -22.28 0.01
C GLU A 32 -0.53 -21.86 -0.78
N LEU A 33 -0.35 -20.56 -1.01
CA LEU A 33 0.80 -20.01 -1.75
C LEU A 33 2.13 -20.13 -0.99
N LEU A 34 2.11 -20.10 0.31
CA LEU A 34 3.30 -20.38 1.13
C LEU A 34 3.70 -21.86 1.05
N SER A 35 2.75 -22.76 0.82
CA SER A 35 2.92 -24.20 0.80
C SER A 35 3.06 -24.74 -0.65
N VAL A 36 2.06 -25.44 -1.14
CA VAL A 36 2.09 -26.15 -2.43
C VAL A 36 1.70 -25.29 -3.63
N GLY A 37 0.91 -24.25 -3.40
CA GLY A 37 0.33 -23.40 -4.44
C GLY A 37 -1.18 -23.55 -4.54
N ARG A 38 -1.80 -22.85 -5.51
CA ARG A 38 -3.25 -22.83 -5.71
C ARG A 38 -3.64 -22.53 -7.15
N LEU A 39 -4.88 -22.80 -7.49
CA LEU A 39 -5.49 -22.28 -8.71
C LEU A 39 -5.90 -20.82 -8.51
N ASP A 40 -5.64 -19.97 -9.50
CA ASP A 40 -6.16 -18.60 -9.52
C ASP A 40 -7.61 -18.53 -10.05
N ALA A 41 -8.17 -17.33 -10.12
CA ALA A 41 -9.53 -17.11 -10.62
C ALA A 41 -9.72 -17.47 -12.10
N SER A 42 -8.64 -17.58 -12.88
CA SER A 42 -8.67 -18.00 -14.29
C SER A 42 -8.55 -19.50 -14.46
N GLY A 43 -8.29 -20.25 -13.38
CA GLY A 43 -8.02 -21.69 -13.39
C GLY A 43 -6.54 -22.02 -13.67
N ALA A 44 -5.64 -21.04 -13.76
CA ALA A 44 -4.22 -21.29 -13.88
C ALA A 44 -3.64 -21.67 -12.51
N TYR A 45 -2.75 -22.67 -12.50
CA TYR A 45 -2.07 -23.07 -11.28
C TYR A 45 -0.89 -22.14 -10.99
N ILE A 46 -0.83 -21.63 -9.76
CA ILE A 46 0.28 -20.81 -9.24
C ILE A 46 1.06 -21.66 -8.25
N ASP A 47 2.32 -21.92 -8.54
CA ASP A 47 3.21 -22.67 -7.66
C ASP A 47 3.39 -21.95 -6.31
N GLY A 48 3.46 -22.74 -5.24
CA GLY A 48 3.76 -22.25 -3.90
C GLY A 48 5.26 -22.17 -3.65
N VAL A 49 5.62 -21.49 -2.54
CA VAL A 49 7.02 -21.34 -2.09
C VAL A 49 7.60 -22.64 -1.54
N GLY A 50 6.74 -23.60 -1.18
CA GLY A 50 7.15 -24.90 -0.66
C GLY A 50 7.58 -24.86 0.82
N LEU A 51 7.04 -23.94 1.63
CA LEU A 51 7.28 -23.96 3.07
C LEU A 51 6.57 -25.15 3.73
N SER A 52 7.18 -25.70 4.76
CA SER A 52 6.52 -26.64 5.64
C SER A 52 5.41 -25.97 6.44
N LYS A 53 4.52 -26.74 7.05
CA LYS A 53 3.46 -26.20 7.94
C LYS A 53 4.06 -25.43 9.11
N ASP A 54 5.15 -25.93 9.68
CA ASP A 54 5.81 -25.29 10.84
C ASP A 54 6.47 -23.96 10.44
N GLN A 55 6.92 -23.81 9.20
CA GLN A 55 7.46 -22.57 8.67
C GLN A 55 6.35 -21.58 8.28
N ALA A 56 5.26 -22.06 7.70
CA ALA A 56 4.16 -21.20 7.28
C ALA A 56 3.34 -20.65 8.47
N ALA A 57 3.18 -21.43 9.55
CA ALA A 57 2.38 -21.05 10.69
C ALA A 57 2.80 -19.71 11.36
N PRO A 58 4.09 -19.45 11.66
CA PRO A 58 4.51 -18.16 12.19
C PRO A 58 4.31 -16.98 11.24
N VAL A 59 4.41 -17.20 9.92
CA VAL A 59 4.13 -16.17 8.90
C VAL A 59 2.66 -15.79 8.92
N LEU A 60 1.77 -16.77 8.98
CA LEU A 60 0.32 -16.54 9.06
C LEU A 60 -0.06 -15.90 10.40
N ALA A 61 0.55 -16.32 11.50
CA ALA A 61 0.35 -15.71 12.80
C ALA A 61 0.75 -14.22 12.81
N PHE A 62 1.87 -13.88 12.15
CA PHE A 62 2.30 -12.50 11.97
C PHE A 62 1.27 -11.68 11.19
N LEU A 63 0.80 -12.17 10.05
CA LEU A 63 -0.18 -11.47 9.21
C LEU A 63 -1.53 -11.25 9.91
N THR A 64 -1.89 -12.14 10.81
CA THR A 64 -3.14 -12.07 11.57
C THR A 64 -2.99 -11.47 12.97
N ALA A 65 -1.82 -10.91 13.27
CA ALA A 65 -1.54 -10.33 14.59
C ALA A 65 -2.23 -8.98 14.84
N LYS A 66 -2.88 -8.38 13.84
CA LYS A 66 -3.65 -7.14 13.98
C LYS A 66 -4.72 -7.30 15.06
N GLY A 67 -4.73 -6.37 16.01
CA GLY A 67 -5.76 -6.25 17.05
C GLY A 67 -6.67 -5.06 16.79
N ASP A 68 -7.66 -4.87 17.68
CA ASP A 68 -8.61 -3.74 17.60
C ASP A 68 -7.96 -2.40 17.93
N THR A 69 -6.82 -2.42 18.64
CA THR A 69 -6.01 -1.24 18.97
C THR A 69 -4.54 -1.46 18.61
N ASN A 70 -3.78 -0.37 18.52
CA ASN A 70 -2.34 -0.44 18.28
C ASN A 70 -1.61 -1.19 19.38
N GLU A 71 -2.00 -0.99 20.65
CA GLU A 71 -1.44 -1.69 21.81
C GLU A 71 -1.69 -3.20 21.72
N LYS A 72 -2.91 -3.60 21.32
CA LYS A 72 -3.24 -5.02 21.17
C LYS A 72 -2.46 -5.64 20.01
N THR A 73 -2.28 -4.91 18.91
CA THR A 73 -1.45 -5.35 17.78
C THR A 73 0.01 -5.57 18.22
N LEU A 74 0.58 -4.63 18.98
CA LEU A 74 1.94 -4.74 19.51
C LEU A 74 2.11 -5.92 20.45
N LEU A 75 1.14 -6.18 21.33
CA LEU A 75 1.15 -7.36 22.19
C LEU A 75 1.16 -8.66 21.38
N ASN A 76 0.27 -8.78 20.40
CA ASN A 76 0.21 -9.95 19.55
C ASN A 76 1.51 -10.15 18.75
N LEU A 77 2.09 -9.07 18.21
CA LEU A 77 3.38 -9.12 17.49
C LEU A 77 4.54 -9.57 18.41
N ARG A 78 4.57 -9.12 19.67
CA ARG A 78 5.57 -9.58 20.65
C ARG A 78 5.53 -11.08 20.87
N GLU A 79 4.34 -11.67 20.91
CA GLU A 79 4.18 -13.13 21.03
C GLU A 79 4.73 -13.87 19.81
N VAL A 80 4.54 -13.32 18.61
CA VAL A 80 4.94 -13.98 17.36
C VAL A 80 6.42 -13.80 17.04
N VAL A 81 6.98 -12.60 17.20
CA VAL A 81 8.35 -12.29 16.72
C VAL A 81 9.30 -11.81 17.82
N GLY A 82 8.88 -11.75 19.06
CA GLY A 82 9.70 -11.25 20.18
C GLY A 82 10.97 -12.06 20.48
N ASN A 83 11.06 -13.28 19.99
CA ASN A 83 12.26 -14.12 20.12
C ASN A 83 13.30 -13.88 19.01
N SER A 84 13.00 -13.02 18.03
CA SER A 84 13.93 -12.58 16.99
C SER A 84 14.54 -11.24 17.39
N VAL A 85 15.84 -11.05 17.19
CA VAL A 85 16.51 -9.77 17.44
C VAL A 85 15.91 -8.68 16.58
N THR A 86 15.83 -8.90 15.27
CA THR A 86 15.21 -7.98 14.31
C THR A 86 13.72 -7.74 14.61
N GLY A 87 13.00 -8.78 15.06
CA GLY A 87 11.60 -8.67 15.46
C GLY A 87 11.41 -7.77 16.68
N SER A 88 12.25 -7.94 17.71
CA SER A 88 12.21 -7.12 18.93
C SER A 88 12.57 -5.66 18.65
N GLU A 89 13.57 -5.41 17.79
CA GLU A 89 13.93 -4.06 17.35
C GLU A 89 12.78 -3.39 16.63
N GLY A 90 12.16 -4.07 15.66
CA GLY A 90 11.02 -3.56 14.91
C GLY A 90 9.80 -3.27 15.79
N ILE A 91 9.51 -4.13 16.78
CA ILE A 91 8.45 -3.88 17.76
C ILE A 91 8.77 -2.64 18.60
N SER A 92 10.02 -2.48 19.04
CA SER A 92 10.43 -1.31 19.84
C SER A 92 10.28 -0.01 19.06
N GLU A 93 10.60 0.00 17.77
CA GLU A 93 10.37 1.15 16.90
C GLU A 93 8.87 1.46 16.74
N LEU A 94 8.04 0.44 16.50
CA LEU A 94 6.58 0.60 16.37
C LEU A 94 5.93 1.04 17.69
N ASP A 95 6.41 0.59 18.83
CA ASP A 95 5.95 1.00 20.16
C ASP A 95 6.18 2.50 20.40
N MET A 96 7.41 2.97 20.11
CA MET A 96 7.75 4.38 20.17
C MET A 96 6.88 5.22 19.22
N MET A 97 6.64 4.74 18.01
CA MET A 97 5.74 5.40 17.06
C MET A 97 4.30 5.49 17.59
N ALA A 98 3.79 4.41 18.19
CA ALA A 98 2.45 4.38 18.79
C ALA A 98 2.31 5.38 19.94
N GLU A 99 3.33 5.52 20.79
CA GLU A 99 3.37 6.53 21.84
C GLU A 99 3.32 7.95 21.26
N LEU A 100 4.15 8.25 20.23
CA LEU A 100 4.17 9.56 19.58
C LEU A 100 2.83 9.89 18.90
N LEU A 101 2.19 8.91 18.26
CA LEU A 101 0.87 9.06 17.67
C LEU A 101 -0.18 9.40 18.74
N THR A 102 -0.11 8.76 19.90
CA THR A 102 -1.02 9.03 21.02
C THR A 102 -0.84 10.45 21.55
N VAL A 103 0.41 10.91 21.73
CA VAL A 103 0.70 12.29 22.14
C VAL A 103 0.22 13.32 21.10
N GLY A 104 0.31 12.95 19.80
CA GLY A 104 -0.17 13.77 18.69
C GLY A 104 -1.69 13.74 18.44
N ASP A 105 -2.46 13.06 19.29
CA ASP A 105 -3.92 12.87 19.14
C ASP A 105 -4.31 12.13 17.83
N TYR A 106 -3.44 11.20 17.39
CA TYR A 106 -3.73 10.28 16.31
C TYR A 106 -4.21 8.95 16.87
N SER A 107 -5.52 8.82 17.03
CA SER A 107 -6.15 7.59 17.54
C SER A 107 -6.08 6.43 16.54
N SER A 108 -6.28 5.20 17.03
CA SER A 108 -6.24 3.97 16.22
C SER A 108 -7.28 3.90 15.10
N ASN A 109 -8.26 4.81 15.07
CA ASN A 109 -9.19 4.93 13.93
C ASN A 109 -8.61 5.75 12.76
N LYS A 110 -7.53 6.52 13.00
CA LYS A 110 -6.82 7.30 11.97
C LYS A 110 -5.53 6.62 11.52
N VAL A 111 -4.76 6.08 12.48
CA VAL A 111 -3.48 5.41 12.22
C VAL A 111 -3.46 4.06 12.93
N GLN A 112 -3.37 2.99 12.15
CA GLN A 112 -3.40 1.62 12.63
C GLN A 112 -2.08 0.93 12.34
N LEU A 113 -1.56 0.17 13.29
CA LEU A 113 -0.49 -0.80 13.05
C LEU A 113 -1.10 -2.03 12.40
N ASP A 114 -0.64 -2.34 11.20
CA ASP A 114 -1.15 -3.47 10.42
C ASP A 114 0.00 -4.30 9.85
N PRO A 115 0.21 -5.53 10.37
CA PRO A 115 1.27 -6.40 9.90
C PRO A 115 1.11 -6.88 8.46
N SER A 116 -0.07 -6.74 7.88
CA SER A 116 -0.32 -7.13 6.48
C SER A 116 0.18 -6.12 5.46
N VAL A 117 0.50 -4.90 5.89
CA VAL A 117 1.04 -3.86 5.00
C VAL A 117 2.47 -4.21 4.62
N VAL A 118 2.66 -4.67 3.39
CA VAL A 118 3.95 -5.00 2.81
C VAL A 118 4.19 -4.13 1.58
N ARG A 119 5.28 -3.37 1.58
CA ARG A 119 5.61 -2.46 0.47
C ARG A 119 7.11 -2.46 0.20
N GLY A 120 7.50 -2.19 -1.06
CA GLY A 120 8.89 -1.91 -1.43
C GLY A 120 9.86 -2.98 -0.98
N LEU A 121 9.65 -4.22 -1.38
CA LEU A 121 10.30 -5.44 -0.88
C LEU A 121 11.83 -5.45 -0.85
N GLU A 122 12.50 -4.48 -1.46
CA GLU A 122 13.95 -4.53 -1.63
C GLU A 122 14.68 -3.27 -1.15
N TYR A 123 14.00 -2.19 -0.80
CA TYR A 123 14.69 -0.94 -0.47
C TYR A 123 14.28 -0.27 0.84
N TYR A 124 13.19 -0.66 1.46
CA TYR A 124 12.83 -0.14 2.78
C TYR A 124 13.67 -0.80 3.87
N THR A 125 14.16 0.02 4.81
CA THR A 125 15.04 -0.37 5.90
C THR A 125 14.39 -0.24 7.27
N GLY A 126 13.10 0.08 7.32
CA GLY A 126 12.36 0.27 8.56
C GLY A 126 10.85 0.31 8.32
N PRO A 127 10.08 1.04 9.12
CA PRO A 127 8.64 1.10 9.02
C PRO A 127 8.17 1.52 7.63
N VAL A 128 7.12 0.86 7.15
CA VAL A 128 6.41 1.20 5.92
C VAL A 128 5.00 1.66 6.27
N PHE A 129 4.42 2.52 5.46
CA PHE A 129 3.07 3.01 5.68
C PHE A 129 2.29 3.13 4.39
N GLU A 130 1.00 3.04 4.53
CA GLU A 130 0.02 3.10 3.45
C GLU A 130 -1.17 3.95 3.89
N ALA A 131 -1.71 4.75 2.98
CA ALA A 131 -2.90 5.53 3.24
C ALA A 131 -4.06 5.01 2.38
N GLU A 132 -5.16 4.72 3.05
CA GLU A 132 -6.41 4.32 2.42
C GLU A 132 -7.51 5.35 2.66
N LEU A 133 -8.51 5.35 1.80
CA LEU A 133 -9.67 6.20 1.96
C LEU A 133 -10.59 5.63 3.04
N THR A 134 -11.01 6.48 3.98
CA THR A 134 -11.95 6.12 5.05
C THR A 134 -13.42 6.23 4.63
N PHE A 135 -13.70 6.76 3.44
CA PHE A 135 -15.06 6.89 2.91
C PHE A 135 -15.31 5.91 1.75
N GLU A 136 -16.54 5.46 1.67
CA GLU A 136 -16.97 4.54 0.63
C GLU A 136 -17.35 5.29 -0.65
N ILE A 137 -17.00 4.72 -1.78
CA ILE A 137 -17.32 5.24 -3.10
C ILE A 137 -18.10 4.18 -3.86
N TYR A 138 -19.17 4.59 -4.51
CA TYR A 138 -20.05 3.72 -5.27
C TYR A 138 -20.03 4.11 -6.76
N ASP A 139 -20.03 3.11 -7.65
CA ASP A 139 -20.17 3.34 -9.08
C ASP A 139 -21.62 3.76 -9.45
N THR A 140 -21.84 4.10 -10.71
CA THR A 140 -23.17 4.47 -11.24
C THR A 140 -24.21 3.36 -11.12
N LYS A 141 -23.79 2.11 -10.82
CA LYS A 141 -24.65 0.94 -10.62
C LYS A 141 -24.84 0.61 -9.13
N GLY A 142 -24.39 1.49 -8.22
CA GLY A 142 -24.47 1.29 -6.77
C GLY A 142 -23.51 0.23 -6.21
N ARG A 143 -22.49 -0.19 -6.96
CA ARG A 143 -21.50 -1.17 -6.48
C ARG A 143 -20.33 -0.42 -5.83
N LYS A 144 -19.90 -0.89 -4.65
CA LYS A 144 -18.74 -0.34 -3.95
C LYS A 144 -17.48 -0.48 -4.81
N ARG A 145 -16.79 0.65 -5.04
CA ARG A 145 -15.48 0.68 -5.70
C ARG A 145 -14.38 0.68 -4.66
N GLN A 146 -13.41 -0.21 -4.82
CA GLN A 146 -12.18 -0.17 -4.05
C GLN A 146 -11.14 0.66 -4.82
N PHE A 147 -10.65 1.73 -4.19
CA PHE A 147 -9.58 2.55 -4.75
C PHE A 147 -8.19 2.05 -4.32
N GLY A 148 -8.14 1.20 -3.30
CA GLY A 148 -6.90 0.76 -2.69
C GLY A 148 -6.10 1.94 -2.11
N SER A 149 -4.82 1.75 -1.92
CA SER A 149 -3.92 2.76 -1.37
C SER A 149 -3.84 4.01 -2.24
N VAL A 150 -3.99 5.17 -1.65
CA VAL A 150 -3.86 6.49 -2.30
C VAL A 150 -2.52 7.16 -2.02
N ALA A 151 -1.79 6.70 -1.01
CA ALA A 151 -0.42 7.11 -0.75
C ALA A 151 0.33 5.99 -0.03
N GLY A 152 1.64 6.01 -0.09
CA GLY A 152 2.46 5.07 0.66
C GLY A 152 3.92 5.43 0.63
N GLY A 153 4.65 4.90 1.59
CA GLY A 153 6.05 5.18 1.76
C GLY A 153 6.68 4.36 2.87
N GLY A 154 7.82 4.81 3.35
CA GLY A 154 8.56 4.17 4.42
C GLY A 154 9.95 4.74 4.61
N ARG A 155 10.71 4.14 5.50
CA ARG A 155 12.12 4.46 5.75
C ARG A 155 13.01 3.71 4.75
N TYR A 156 14.02 4.39 4.18
CA TYR A 156 14.90 3.84 3.13
C TYR A 156 16.35 4.38 3.21
N ASP A 157 17.01 4.19 4.32
CA ASP A 157 18.34 4.74 4.62
C ASP A 157 19.40 4.32 3.58
N ASP A 158 19.34 3.07 3.11
CA ASP A 158 20.29 2.54 2.13
C ASP A 158 20.10 3.07 0.70
N LEU A 159 18.92 3.60 0.38
CA LEU A 159 18.67 4.20 -0.93
C LEU A 159 19.53 5.44 -1.13
N VAL A 160 19.60 6.31 -0.12
CA VAL A 160 20.45 7.52 -0.15
C VAL A 160 21.91 7.13 -0.24
N LYS A 161 22.34 6.12 0.51
CA LYS A 161 23.71 5.60 0.50
C LYS A 161 24.17 5.16 -0.89
N ARG A 162 23.30 4.55 -1.71
CA ARG A 162 23.62 4.14 -3.08
C ARG A 162 24.04 5.30 -3.98
N PHE A 163 23.49 6.48 -3.75
CA PHE A 163 23.75 7.67 -4.58
C PHE A 163 24.82 8.59 -4.01
N THR A 164 24.93 8.68 -2.69
CA THR A 164 25.82 9.63 -2.02
C THR A 164 27.04 8.99 -1.38
N GLY A 165 27.05 7.67 -1.21
CA GLY A 165 28.06 6.94 -0.43
C GLY A 165 27.94 7.16 1.08
N GLN A 166 27.02 8.01 1.56
CA GLN A 166 26.83 8.34 2.95
C GLN A 166 25.56 7.67 3.50
N THR A 167 25.66 7.12 4.72
CA THR A 167 24.47 6.61 5.43
C THR A 167 23.73 7.79 6.04
N ILE A 168 22.58 8.14 5.45
CA ILE A 168 21.73 9.25 5.88
C ILE A 168 20.34 8.66 6.12
N PRO A 169 19.77 8.80 7.34
CA PRO A 169 18.40 8.40 7.59
C PRO A 169 17.44 9.12 6.66
N ALA A 170 16.60 8.35 5.97
CA ALA A 170 15.66 8.90 5.01
C ALA A 170 14.29 8.22 5.11
N THR A 171 13.25 9.02 5.03
CA THR A 171 11.87 8.56 4.90
C THR A 171 11.16 9.40 3.85
N GLY A 172 10.16 8.84 3.20
CA GLY A 172 9.40 9.56 2.21
C GLY A 172 8.06 8.93 1.91
N VAL A 173 7.23 9.70 1.23
CA VAL A 173 5.89 9.32 0.83
C VAL A 173 5.68 9.62 -0.65
N SER A 174 4.98 8.73 -1.34
CA SER A 174 4.46 8.95 -2.68
C SER A 174 2.93 9.03 -2.61
N ILE A 175 2.36 10.03 -3.24
CA ILE A 175 0.92 10.25 -3.29
C ILE A 175 0.43 9.93 -4.71
N GLY A 176 -0.56 9.05 -4.82
CA GLY A 176 -1.22 8.71 -6.08
C GLY A 176 -2.24 9.78 -6.47
N VAL A 177 -1.75 10.90 -7.04
CA VAL A 177 -2.56 12.10 -7.34
C VAL A 177 -3.78 11.73 -8.20
N ASP A 178 -3.58 10.97 -9.26
CA ASP A 178 -4.67 10.57 -10.17
C ASP A 178 -5.73 9.73 -9.44
N ARG A 179 -5.29 8.80 -8.57
CA ARG A 179 -6.18 7.95 -7.78
C ARG A 179 -6.96 8.77 -6.75
N LEU A 180 -6.28 9.68 -6.05
CA LEU A 180 -6.90 10.57 -5.08
C LEU A 180 -7.90 11.51 -5.76
N MET A 181 -7.53 12.11 -6.88
CA MET A 181 -8.42 12.98 -7.67
C MET A 181 -9.64 12.21 -8.20
N ALA A 182 -9.45 10.99 -8.68
CA ALA A 182 -10.57 10.15 -9.12
C ALA A 182 -11.53 9.86 -7.96
N ALA A 183 -11.01 9.55 -6.78
CA ALA A 183 -11.80 9.30 -5.58
C ALA A 183 -12.58 10.54 -5.12
N LEU A 184 -11.93 11.71 -5.11
CA LEU A 184 -12.56 12.97 -4.73
C LEU A 184 -13.67 13.38 -5.74
N ARG A 185 -13.42 13.23 -7.03
CA ARG A 185 -14.45 13.49 -8.06
C ARG A 185 -15.69 12.60 -7.89
N GLU A 186 -15.49 11.33 -7.56
CA GLU A 186 -16.60 10.42 -7.29
C GLU A 186 -17.36 10.81 -6.01
N LYS A 187 -16.66 11.23 -4.97
CA LYS A 187 -17.26 11.73 -3.72
C LYS A 187 -18.07 13.00 -3.94
N ASP A 188 -17.57 13.92 -4.76
CA ASP A 188 -18.17 15.23 -5.00
C ASP A 188 -19.14 15.25 -6.19
N ARG A 189 -19.44 14.09 -6.79
CA ARG A 189 -20.40 13.99 -7.93
C ARG A 189 -21.74 14.66 -7.70
N SER A 190 -22.15 14.83 -6.45
CA SER A 190 -23.38 15.56 -6.10
C SER A 190 -23.20 17.09 -6.11
N ARG A 191 -21.96 17.59 -6.30
CA ARG A 191 -21.65 19.02 -6.06
C ARG A 191 -21.29 19.86 -7.27
N THR A 192 -20.93 19.26 -8.41
CA THR A 192 -20.52 20.08 -9.56
C THR A 192 -20.80 19.36 -10.88
N GLU A 193 -21.72 19.90 -11.66
CA GLU A 193 -21.62 19.79 -13.11
C GLU A 193 -20.31 20.50 -13.50
N THR A 194 -19.22 19.76 -13.60
CA THR A 194 -18.00 20.26 -14.21
C THR A 194 -18.33 20.48 -15.68
N ILE A 195 -18.44 21.74 -16.08
CA ILE A 195 -18.46 22.11 -17.50
C ILE A 195 -17.20 21.48 -18.10
N GLY A 196 -17.39 20.50 -18.97
CA GLY A 196 -16.25 19.84 -19.63
C GLY A 196 -15.48 20.86 -20.48
N PRO A 197 -14.23 20.54 -20.85
CA PRO A 197 -13.45 21.44 -21.70
C PRO A 197 -14.16 21.68 -23.02
N VAL A 198 -14.17 22.92 -23.46
CA VAL A 198 -14.65 23.29 -24.80
C VAL A 198 -13.63 22.77 -25.81
N VAL A 199 -14.06 21.88 -26.72
CA VAL A 199 -13.22 21.34 -27.76
C VAL A 199 -13.48 22.09 -29.07
N VAL A 200 -12.46 22.77 -29.58
CA VAL A 200 -12.51 23.42 -30.90
C VAL A 200 -11.90 22.47 -31.91
N THR A 201 -12.73 21.94 -32.83
CA THR A 201 -12.29 21.02 -33.88
C THR A 201 -11.90 21.80 -35.13
N VAL A 202 -10.77 21.43 -35.72
CA VAL A 202 -10.32 21.99 -37.01
C VAL A 202 -11.01 21.24 -38.15
N MET A 203 -12.02 21.85 -38.73
CA MET A 203 -12.77 21.28 -39.86
C MET A 203 -12.15 21.67 -41.23
N ASP A 204 -11.49 22.82 -41.30
CA ASP A 204 -10.82 23.35 -42.47
C ASP A 204 -9.41 23.84 -42.11
N ARG A 205 -8.39 23.22 -42.70
CA ARG A 205 -6.98 23.56 -42.40
C ARG A 205 -6.58 24.95 -42.89
N GLU A 206 -7.22 25.46 -43.92
CA GLU A 206 -6.94 26.81 -44.44
C GLU A 206 -7.42 27.90 -43.48
N ARG A 207 -8.33 27.57 -42.57
CA ARG A 207 -8.86 28.45 -41.52
C ARG A 207 -8.25 28.22 -40.12
N LEU A 208 -7.08 27.63 -40.06
CA LEU A 208 -6.45 27.31 -38.77
C LEU A 208 -6.27 28.53 -37.87
N ASN A 209 -5.95 29.69 -38.45
CA ASN A 209 -5.80 30.95 -37.69
C ASN A 209 -7.10 31.37 -36.97
N ASP A 210 -8.26 31.17 -37.64
CA ASP A 210 -9.56 31.48 -37.04
C ASP A 210 -9.84 30.58 -35.80
N TYR A 211 -9.56 29.28 -35.94
CA TYR A 211 -9.73 28.33 -34.82
C TYR A 211 -8.79 28.65 -33.65
N LEU A 212 -7.55 29.04 -33.91
CA LEU A 212 -6.59 29.44 -32.89
C LEU A 212 -7.03 30.75 -32.20
N SER A 213 -7.62 31.69 -32.91
CA SER A 213 -8.19 32.91 -32.34
C SER A 213 -9.34 32.58 -31.39
N ILE A 214 -10.25 31.68 -31.77
CA ILE A 214 -11.35 31.21 -30.92
C ILE A 214 -10.78 30.53 -29.64
N VAL A 215 -9.76 29.66 -29.77
CA VAL A 215 -9.13 29.03 -28.61
C VAL A 215 -8.49 30.06 -27.69
N SER A 216 -7.84 31.08 -28.26
CA SER A 216 -7.22 32.15 -27.46
C SER A 216 -8.26 32.97 -26.69
N GLU A 217 -9.38 33.30 -27.32
CA GLU A 217 -10.48 34.01 -26.72
C GLU A 217 -11.12 33.20 -25.58
N LEU A 218 -11.41 31.91 -25.81
CA LEU A 218 -11.95 31.00 -24.81
C LEU A 218 -11.02 30.84 -23.58
N ARG A 219 -9.69 30.80 -23.80
CA ARG A 219 -8.71 30.72 -22.70
C ARG A 219 -8.60 32.02 -21.90
N SER A 220 -8.83 33.15 -22.53
CA SER A 220 -8.76 34.46 -21.86
C SER A 220 -10.04 34.83 -21.11
N SER A 221 -11.16 34.17 -21.42
CA SER A 221 -12.47 34.42 -20.81
C SER A 221 -12.84 33.42 -19.69
N GLY A 222 -12.08 32.37 -19.48
CA GLY A 222 -12.26 31.33 -18.45
C GLY A 222 -11.05 31.21 -17.59
#